data_94903b4d5a2c5826c3c7c4a382775d31
#
_entry.id   94903b4d5a2c5826c3c7c4a382775d31
#
_cell.length_a   1.000
_cell.length_b   1.000
_cell.length_c   1.000
_cell.angle_alpha   90.00
_cell.angle_beta   90.00
_cell.angle_gamma   90.00
#
_symmetry.space_group_name_H-M   'P 1'
#
loop_
_entity.id
_entity.type
_entity.pdbx_description
1 polymer ?
#
loop_
_entity_poly.entity_id
_entity_poly.type
_entity_poly.pdbx_seq_one_letter_code
_entity_poly.pdbx_strand_id
1 'polypeptide(L)'
;MEKNLKRIILGIDISTTCLGISLVGYDGDRTKLLYISHIKPKVNTRKIKGTEALFVKSRLFREQFTALCDELNIRNSITDIVIEEPLPSSQNVGTVNTLLKFNGMISESVYELTGVVPKYISSYDARKFAFPDLMAIRKFNKKGEEYTSKKIKKAIKNNELVLFGSYPFDCAKKMILWNKISGMYENIQWLYDKNDELKTENFDASDSLVCVLGQLSKEKYKDDIPTIISSEEIKNNNSLIINYNIKFCDQIINKSIEIIE
;
A
#
# COMPACT_ATOMS: atom_id res chain seq x y z
N MET A 1 19.61 -8.26 15.65
CA MET A 1 19.20 -8.40 14.23
C MET A 1 19.61 -9.78 13.76
N GLU A 2 18.68 -10.52 13.14
CA GLU A 2 18.96 -11.87 12.65
C GLU A 2 20.00 -11.83 11.53
N LYS A 3 20.98 -12.74 11.58
CA LYS A 3 22.19 -12.73 10.75
C LYS A 3 21.97 -12.95 9.23
N ASN A 4 20.73 -13.11 8.75
CA ASN A 4 20.46 -13.51 7.36
C ASN A 4 19.65 -12.51 6.54
N LEU A 5 19.28 -11.34 7.07
CA LEU A 5 18.54 -10.36 6.28
C LEU A 5 19.47 -9.64 5.30
N LYS A 6 19.16 -9.71 4.01
CA LYS A 6 19.91 -9.04 2.93
C LYS A 6 19.46 -7.60 2.72
N ARG A 7 18.19 -7.33 2.99
CA ARG A 7 17.58 -6.00 2.82
C ARG A 7 16.69 -5.68 4.02
N ILE A 8 16.70 -4.43 4.43
CA ILE A 8 15.73 -3.83 5.35
C ILE A 8 15.03 -2.72 4.58
N ILE A 9 13.75 -2.87 4.37
CA ILE A 9 12.95 -2.04 3.48
C ILE A 9 11.97 -1.24 4.31
N LEU A 10 12.02 0.07 4.17
CA LEU A 10 11.08 1.01 4.78
C LEU A 10 9.93 1.27 3.81
N GLY A 11 8.70 1.01 4.25
CA GLY A 11 7.47 1.39 3.55
C GLY A 11 6.85 2.62 4.18
N ILE A 12 6.39 3.55 3.34
CA ILE A 12 5.69 4.75 3.80
C ILE A 12 4.45 5.01 2.93
N ASP A 13 3.29 5.12 3.58
CA ASP A 13 2.09 5.71 3.00
C ASP A 13 1.91 7.13 3.53
N ILE A 14 1.86 8.12 2.63
CA ILE A 14 1.87 9.54 3.00
C ILE A 14 0.50 10.17 2.81
N SER A 15 -0.11 10.56 3.91
CA SER A 15 -1.23 11.50 3.91
C SER A 15 -0.85 12.77 4.68
N THR A 16 -1.57 13.86 4.46
CA THR A 16 -1.30 15.13 5.16
C THR A 16 -1.65 15.11 6.65
N THR A 17 -2.25 14.04 7.14
CA THR A 17 -2.70 13.89 8.54
C THR A 17 -2.03 12.76 9.27
N CYS A 18 -1.62 11.72 8.57
CA CYS A 18 -1.03 10.52 9.13
C CYS A 18 -0.07 9.91 8.09
N LEU A 19 1.03 9.37 8.55
CA LEU A 19 1.97 8.63 7.72
C LEU A 19 2.06 7.21 8.25
N GLY A 20 1.67 6.24 7.44
CA GLY A 20 1.88 4.83 7.75
C GLY A 20 3.35 4.46 7.57
N ILE A 21 3.89 3.67 8.49
CA ILE A 21 5.29 3.25 8.49
C ILE A 21 5.36 1.73 8.68
N SER A 22 6.13 1.07 7.83
CA SER A 22 6.45 -0.35 7.98
C SER A 22 7.93 -0.61 7.73
N LEU A 23 8.51 -1.57 8.44
CA LEU A 23 9.85 -2.07 8.20
C LEU A 23 9.76 -3.56 7.93
N VAL A 24 10.30 -3.98 6.80
CA VAL A 24 10.29 -5.36 6.34
C VAL A 24 11.72 -5.82 6.10
N GLY A 25 12.11 -6.88 6.76
CA GLY A 25 13.33 -7.61 6.45
C GLY A 25 13.10 -8.57 5.28
N TYR A 26 14.09 -8.68 4.39
CA TYR A 26 14.05 -9.59 3.25
C TYR A 26 15.38 -10.34 3.13
N ASP A 27 15.34 -11.65 3.06
CA ASP A 27 16.54 -12.49 2.97
C ASP A 27 16.92 -12.90 1.53
N GLY A 28 16.08 -12.54 0.57
CA GLY A 28 16.18 -12.90 -0.85
C GLY A 28 15.05 -13.82 -1.33
N ASP A 29 14.32 -14.44 -0.42
CA ASP A 29 13.18 -15.30 -0.71
C ASP A 29 11.97 -14.98 0.19
N ARG A 30 12.19 -14.77 1.48
CA ARG A 30 11.15 -14.55 2.50
C ARG A 30 11.19 -13.12 3.02
N THR A 31 10.02 -12.66 3.42
CA THR A 31 9.86 -11.38 4.11
C THR A 31 9.53 -11.60 5.57
N LYS A 32 10.00 -10.71 6.44
CA LYS A 32 9.65 -10.65 7.85
C LYS A 32 9.23 -9.23 8.20
N LEU A 33 8.05 -9.06 8.74
CA LEU A 33 7.62 -7.78 9.29
C LEU A 33 8.41 -7.51 10.58
N LEU A 34 9.21 -6.44 10.57
CA LEU A 34 10.04 -6.05 11.71
C LEU A 34 9.36 -4.98 12.57
N TYR A 35 8.60 -4.09 11.92
CA TYR A 35 7.90 -3.00 12.58
C TYR A 35 6.75 -2.50 11.70
N ILE A 36 5.65 -2.12 12.33
CA ILE A 36 4.53 -1.43 11.69
C ILE A 36 3.91 -0.44 12.67
N SER A 37 3.70 0.78 12.22
CA SER A 37 3.09 1.84 13.01
C SER A 37 2.71 3.03 12.12
N HIS A 38 2.51 4.17 12.74
CA HIS A 38 2.23 5.44 12.07
C HIS A 38 2.90 6.62 12.75
N ILE A 39 3.10 7.69 12.01
CA ILE A 39 3.53 9.00 12.52
C ILE A 39 2.42 10.01 12.21
N LYS A 40 1.98 10.73 13.24
CA LYS A 40 0.88 11.72 13.12
C LYS A 40 1.37 13.11 13.53
N PRO A 41 1.97 13.89 12.61
CA PRO A 41 2.49 15.22 12.90
C PRO A 41 1.34 16.18 13.15
N LYS A 42 1.07 16.48 14.42
CA LYS A 42 -0.05 17.33 14.84
C LYS A 42 0.36 18.80 14.80
N VAL A 43 -0.39 19.60 14.06
CA VAL A 43 -0.23 21.05 13.97
C VAL A 43 -1.54 21.74 14.31
N ASN A 44 -1.47 22.85 15.04
CA ASN A 44 -2.63 23.67 15.29
C ASN A 44 -3.05 24.42 14.02
N THR A 45 -3.95 23.82 13.24
CA THR A 45 -4.44 24.35 11.95
C THR A 45 -5.24 25.66 12.07
N ARG A 46 -5.60 26.07 13.28
CA ARG A 46 -6.23 27.40 13.50
C ARG A 46 -5.19 28.50 13.44
N LYS A 47 -3.93 28.21 13.83
CA LYS A 47 -2.81 29.19 13.88
C LYS A 47 -1.91 29.11 12.64
N ILE A 48 -1.63 27.91 12.13
CA ILE A 48 -0.68 27.65 11.04
C ILE A 48 -1.44 26.98 9.89
N LYS A 49 -1.40 27.57 8.70
CA LYS A 49 -2.22 27.14 7.55
C LYS A 49 -1.38 26.97 6.27
N GLY A 50 -1.98 26.34 5.27
CA GLY A 50 -1.42 26.21 3.93
C GLY A 50 -0.03 25.56 3.91
N THR A 51 0.88 26.13 3.14
CA THR A 51 2.23 25.60 2.95
C THR A 51 3.06 25.62 4.23
N GLU A 52 2.90 26.63 5.08
CA GLU A 52 3.58 26.68 6.38
C GLU A 52 3.24 25.48 7.26
N ALA A 53 1.96 25.07 7.29
CA ALA A 53 1.54 23.88 8.01
C ALA A 53 2.23 22.60 7.49
N LEU A 54 2.49 22.51 6.18
CA LEU A 54 3.21 21.36 5.61
C LEU A 54 4.67 21.34 6.05
N PHE A 55 5.36 22.49 6.06
CA PHE A 55 6.73 22.57 6.57
C PHE A 55 6.84 22.17 8.03
N VAL A 56 5.94 22.67 8.87
CA VAL A 56 5.92 22.31 10.30
C VAL A 56 5.64 20.80 10.47
N LYS A 57 4.71 20.24 9.71
CA LYS A 57 4.43 18.80 9.74
C LYS A 57 5.62 17.97 9.27
N SER A 58 6.30 18.39 8.21
CA SER A 58 7.49 17.69 7.71
C SER A 58 8.61 17.69 8.75
N ARG A 59 8.85 18.83 9.43
CA ARG A 59 9.82 18.89 10.52
C ARG A 59 9.43 17.96 11.67
N LEU A 60 8.17 17.98 12.12
CA LEU A 60 7.69 17.08 13.18
C LEU A 60 7.79 15.60 12.78
N PHE A 61 7.52 15.28 11.52
CA PHE A 61 7.75 13.93 11.00
C PHE A 61 9.23 13.56 11.11
N ARG A 62 10.12 14.42 10.64
CA ARG A 62 11.57 14.20 10.68
C ARG A 62 12.06 13.95 12.10
N GLU A 63 11.63 14.76 13.06
CA GLU A 63 11.96 14.60 14.49
C GLU A 63 11.48 13.23 15.02
N GLN A 64 10.22 12.86 14.77
CA GLN A 64 9.64 11.60 15.24
C GLN A 64 10.25 10.38 14.52
N PHE A 65 10.51 10.50 13.22
CA PHE A 65 11.13 9.42 12.45
C PHE A 65 12.60 9.22 12.85
N THR A 66 13.33 10.29 13.14
CA THR A 66 14.69 10.21 13.69
C THR A 66 14.69 9.48 15.03
N ALA A 67 13.81 9.85 15.95
CA ALA A 67 13.68 9.18 17.25
C ALA A 67 13.35 7.69 17.08
N LEU A 68 12.44 7.35 16.16
CA LEU A 68 12.11 5.96 15.83
C LEU A 68 13.33 5.18 15.31
N CYS A 69 14.07 5.76 14.38
CA CYS A 69 15.27 5.13 13.84
C CYS A 69 16.35 4.90 14.90
N ASP A 70 16.49 5.83 15.84
CA ASP A 70 17.45 5.72 16.92
C ASP A 70 17.00 4.66 17.95
N GLU A 71 15.71 4.65 18.34
CA GLU A 71 15.11 3.64 19.23
C GLU A 71 15.29 2.22 18.67
N LEU A 72 15.01 2.02 17.40
CA LEU A 72 15.14 0.72 16.74
C LEU A 72 16.57 0.41 16.29
N ASN A 73 17.49 1.35 16.38
CA ASN A 73 18.87 1.26 15.89
C ASN A 73 18.96 0.78 14.43
N ILE A 74 18.17 1.38 13.54
CA ILE A 74 17.99 0.92 12.15
C ILE A 74 18.45 1.91 11.10
N ARG A 75 18.80 3.15 11.44
CA ARG A 75 19.10 4.23 10.49
C ARG A 75 20.07 3.78 9.38
N ASN A 76 21.18 3.17 9.77
CA ASN A 76 22.21 2.70 8.85
C ASN A 76 21.93 1.31 8.26
N SER A 77 20.83 0.70 8.65
CA SER A 77 20.45 -0.64 8.20
C SER A 77 19.39 -0.62 7.11
N ILE A 78 18.71 0.51 6.91
CA ILE A 78 17.71 0.66 5.84
C ILE A 78 18.44 0.64 4.50
N THR A 79 18.10 -0.32 3.65
CA THR A 79 18.71 -0.52 2.32
C THR A 79 17.82 0.00 1.20
N ASP A 80 16.52 0.02 1.41
CA ASP A 80 15.52 0.44 0.43
C ASP A 80 14.40 1.21 1.10
N ILE A 81 13.80 2.13 0.36
CA ILE A 81 12.65 2.90 0.77
C ILE A 81 11.60 2.83 -0.32
N VAL A 82 10.36 2.52 0.05
CA VAL A 82 9.22 2.47 -0.87
C VAL A 82 8.13 3.40 -0.36
N ILE A 83 7.72 4.35 -1.18
CA ILE A 83 6.70 5.34 -0.85
C ILE A 83 5.51 5.17 -1.79
N GLU A 84 4.27 5.24 -1.26
CA GLU A 84 3.09 5.29 -2.11
C GLU A 84 3.10 6.56 -2.96
N GLU A 85 3.00 6.38 -4.29
CA GLU A 85 2.94 7.50 -5.23
C GLU A 85 1.60 8.22 -5.09
N PRO A 86 1.59 9.55 -4.90
CA PRO A 86 0.36 10.31 -4.87
C PRO A 86 -0.42 10.17 -6.19
N LEU A 87 -1.73 9.93 -6.10
CA LEU A 87 -2.57 9.79 -7.28
C LEU A 87 -2.60 11.10 -8.08
N PRO A 88 -2.14 11.11 -9.35
CA PRO A 88 -2.08 12.31 -10.17
C PRO A 88 -3.46 12.81 -10.64
N SER A 89 -4.49 11.98 -10.50
CA SER A 89 -5.85 12.24 -11.01
C SER A 89 -6.89 12.26 -9.88
N SER A 90 -6.89 13.28 -9.06
CA SER A 90 -8.03 13.60 -8.20
C SER A 90 -8.86 14.71 -8.83
N GLN A 91 -10.18 14.69 -8.62
CA GLN A 91 -11.07 15.78 -9.04
C GLN A 91 -10.77 17.12 -8.33
N ASN A 92 -9.98 17.09 -7.25
CA ASN A 92 -9.55 18.26 -6.50
C ASN A 92 -8.04 18.51 -6.68
N VAL A 93 -7.71 19.35 -7.65
CA VAL A 93 -6.34 19.76 -7.98
C VAL A 93 -5.60 20.35 -6.77
N GLY A 94 -6.31 21.11 -5.91
CA GLY A 94 -5.72 21.69 -4.70
C GLY A 94 -5.22 20.65 -3.71
N THR A 95 -5.98 19.58 -3.52
CA THR A 95 -5.61 18.45 -2.66
C THR A 95 -4.42 17.69 -3.23
N VAL A 96 -4.42 17.44 -4.54
CA VAL A 96 -3.29 16.79 -5.23
C VAL A 96 -2.01 17.59 -5.07
N ASN A 97 -2.05 18.89 -5.36
CA ASN A 97 -0.87 19.76 -5.22
C ASN A 97 -0.33 19.80 -3.78
N THR A 98 -1.24 19.81 -2.79
CA THR A 98 -0.86 19.77 -1.38
C THR A 98 -0.16 18.46 -1.03
N LEU A 99 -0.72 17.35 -1.49
CA LEU A 99 -0.16 16.02 -1.23
C LEU A 99 1.19 15.83 -1.94
N LEU A 100 1.33 16.27 -3.19
CA LEU A 100 2.61 16.21 -3.93
C LEU A 100 3.72 17.01 -3.23
N LYS A 101 3.41 18.24 -2.78
CA LYS A 101 4.37 19.04 -2.02
C LYS A 101 4.79 18.35 -0.73
N PHE A 102 3.82 17.82 0.02
CA PHE A 102 4.11 17.15 1.28
C PHE A 102 4.90 15.87 1.07
N ASN A 103 4.54 15.08 0.04
CA ASN A 103 5.28 13.87 -0.35
C ASN A 103 6.75 14.17 -0.67
N GLY A 104 7.02 15.24 -1.44
CA GLY A 104 8.39 15.69 -1.72
C GLY A 104 9.19 16.05 -0.45
N MET A 105 8.57 16.79 0.49
CA MET A 105 9.19 17.14 1.77
C MET A 105 9.52 15.92 2.63
N ILE A 106 8.63 14.95 2.68
CA ILE A 106 8.83 13.70 3.43
C ILE A 106 9.93 12.86 2.77
N SER A 107 9.89 12.71 1.45
CA SER A 107 10.90 11.96 0.69
C SER A 107 12.30 12.53 0.87
N GLU A 108 12.45 13.85 0.83
CA GLU A 108 13.71 14.54 1.14
C GLU A 108 14.17 14.25 2.57
N SER A 109 13.26 14.40 3.55
CA SER A 109 13.58 14.14 4.95
C SER A 109 14.08 12.71 5.19
N VAL A 110 13.47 11.72 4.53
CA VAL A 110 13.86 10.31 4.67
C VAL A 110 15.21 10.07 3.98
N TYR A 111 15.41 10.64 2.79
CA TYR A 111 16.68 10.56 2.07
C TYR A 111 17.85 11.17 2.88
N GLU A 112 17.67 12.36 3.42
CA GLU A 112 18.71 13.00 4.24
C GLU A 112 19.06 12.20 5.51
N LEU A 113 18.08 11.51 6.10
CA LEU A 113 18.32 10.71 7.31
C LEU A 113 19.00 9.37 7.03
N THR A 114 18.74 8.76 5.88
CA THR A 114 19.15 7.38 5.57
C THR A 114 20.21 7.29 4.47
N GLY A 115 20.34 8.31 3.61
CA GLY A 115 21.13 8.28 2.38
C GLY A 115 20.53 7.41 1.26
N VAL A 116 19.33 6.86 1.47
CA VAL A 116 18.67 5.93 0.52
C VAL A 116 17.65 6.69 -0.32
N VAL A 117 17.78 6.61 -1.64
CA VAL A 117 16.84 7.24 -2.58
C VAL A 117 15.51 6.48 -2.56
N PRO A 118 14.37 7.13 -2.25
CA PRO A 118 13.08 6.47 -2.26
C PRO A 118 12.64 6.01 -3.66
N LYS A 119 12.07 4.83 -3.72
CA LYS A 119 11.31 4.32 -4.88
C LYS A 119 9.83 4.63 -4.67
N TYR A 120 9.11 4.86 -5.76
CA TYR A 120 7.66 5.11 -5.70
C TYR A 120 6.91 3.96 -6.34
N ILE A 121 5.78 3.61 -5.72
CA ILE A 121 4.85 2.61 -6.25
C ILE A 121 3.43 3.16 -6.20
N SER A 122 2.69 3.02 -7.30
CA SER A 122 1.28 3.41 -7.29
C SER A 122 0.47 2.49 -6.39
N SER A 123 -0.60 3.00 -5.76
CA SER A 123 -1.49 2.15 -4.95
C SER A 123 -2.13 1.02 -5.77
N TYR A 124 -2.28 1.21 -7.09
CA TYR A 124 -2.70 0.18 -8.01
C TYR A 124 -1.68 -0.97 -8.10
N ASP A 125 -0.43 -0.64 -8.38
CA ASP A 125 0.64 -1.64 -8.49
C ASP A 125 0.92 -2.30 -7.14
N ALA A 126 0.98 -1.51 -6.07
CA ALA A 126 1.21 -2.03 -4.73
C ALA A 126 0.22 -3.16 -4.38
N ARG A 127 -1.08 -2.91 -4.58
CA ARG A 127 -2.13 -3.91 -4.31
C ARG A 127 -2.10 -5.07 -5.29
N LYS A 128 -1.93 -4.78 -6.59
CA LYS A 128 -1.88 -5.78 -7.64
C LYS A 128 -0.76 -6.81 -7.41
N PHE A 129 0.40 -6.33 -7.01
CA PHE A 129 1.56 -7.19 -6.81
C PHE A 129 1.61 -7.81 -5.41
N ALA A 130 1.11 -7.13 -4.36
CA ALA A 130 1.08 -7.69 -3.02
C ALA A 130 -0.04 -8.75 -2.86
N PHE A 131 -1.27 -8.40 -3.28
CA PHE A 131 -2.46 -9.20 -3.05
C PHE A 131 -3.35 -9.26 -4.29
N PRO A 132 -2.92 -9.95 -5.35
CA PRO A 132 -3.71 -10.06 -6.57
C PRO A 132 -5.07 -10.73 -6.36
N ASP A 133 -5.20 -11.58 -5.35
CA ASP A 133 -6.45 -12.23 -4.96
C ASP A 133 -7.52 -11.26 -4.45
N LEU A 134 -7.12 -10.09 -3.94
CA LEU A 134 -8.07 -9.05 -3.51
C LEU A 134 -8.52 -8.14 -4.65
N MET A 135 -7.93 -8.26 -5.85
CA MET A 135 -8.26 -7.40 -6.95
C MET A 135 -9.55 -7.85 -7.63
N ALA A 136 -10.40 -6.89 -7.94
CA ALA A 136 -11.70 -7.14 -8.54
C ALA A 136 -11.81 -6.48 -9.91
N ILE A 137 -12.64 -7.08 -10.74
CA ILE A 137 -13.10 -6.47 -11.97
C ILE A 137 -14.47 -5.89 -11.72
N ARG A 138 -14.62 -4.62 -12.03
CA ARG A 138 -15.94 -3.99 -11.98
C ARG A 138 -16.72 -4.35 -13.24
N LYS A 139 -17.65 -5.27 -13.11
CA LYS A 139 -18.61 -5.58 -14.15
C LYS A 139 -19.68 -4.49 -14.29
N PHE A 140 -20.07 -3.88 -13.16
CA PHE A 140 -21.09 -2.84 -13.09
C PHE A 140 -20.54 -1.56 -12.50
N ASN A 141 -21.06 -0.42 -12.95
CA ASN A 141 -20.77 0.87 -12.34
C ASN A 141 -21.60 1.06 -11.02
N LYS A 142 -21.39 2.19 -10.33
CA LYS A 142 -22.12 2.49 -9.08
C LYS A 142 -23.63 2.57 -9.22
N LYS A 143 -24.15 2.69 -10.46
CA LYS A 143 -25.59 2.76 -10.76
C LYS A 143 -26.19 1.38 -11.09
N GLY A 144 -25.37 0.32 -11.04
CA GLY A 144 -25.79 -1.02 -11.44
C GLY A 144 -25.79 -1.26 -12.95
N GLU A 145 -25.31 -0.30 -13.75
CA GLU A 145 -25.16 -0.44 -15.19
C GLU A 145 -23.86 -1.17 -15.52
N GLU A 146 -23.84 -1.96 -16.58
CA GLU A 146 -22.65 -2.68 -17.01
C GLU A 146 -21.47 -1.72 -17.26
N TYR A 147 -20.32 -2.06 -16.73
CA TYR A 147 -19.13 -1.20 -16.83
C TYR A 147 -18.65 -1.10 -18.28
N THR A 148 -18.75 0.09 -18.86
CA THR A 148 -18.57 0.32 -20.29
C THR A 148 -17.17 0.76 -20.69
N SER A 149 -16.15 0.62 -19.83
CA SER A 149 -14.80 1.01 -20.22
C SER A 149 -14.35 0.24 -21.48
N LYS A 150 -13.70 0.94 -22.40
CA LYS A 150 -13.20 0.33 -23.65
C LYS A 150 -12.31 -0.88 -23.38
N LYS A 151 -11.59 -0.88 -22.27
CA LYS A 151 -10.66 -1.94 -21.88
C LYS A 151 -11.41 -3.20 -21.46
N ILE A 152 -12.46 -3.09 -20.64
CA ILE A 152 -13.31 -4.22 -20.26
C ILE A 152 -14.06 -4.78 -21.46
N LYS A 153 -14.66 -3.92 -22.29
CA LYS A 153 -15.35 -4.36 -23.52
C LYS A 153 -14.42 -5.13 -24.46
N LYS A 154 -13.17 -4.65 -24.60
CA LYS A 154 -12.17 -5.34 -25.41
C LYS A 154 -11.79 -6.70 -24.82
N ALA A 155 -11.58 -6.76 -23.51
CA ALA A 155 -11.23 -8.00 -22.82
C ALA A 155 -12.37 -9.03 -22.89
N ILE A 156 -13.62 -8.61 -22.66
CA ILE A 156 -14.81 -9.47 -22.81
C ILE A 156 -14.91 -9.98 -24.26
N LYS A 157 -14.70 -9.11 -25.24
CA LYS A 157 -14.73 -9.49 -26.67
C LYS A 157 -13.67 -10.53 -27.03
N ASN A 158 -12.50 -10.43 -26.44
CA ASN A 158 -11.39 -11.36 -26.66
C ASN A 158 -11.46 -12.61 -25.76
N ASN A 159 -12.54 -12.82 -25.05
CA ASN A 159 -12.66 -13.87 -24.05
C ASN A 159 -11.63 -13.77 -22.90
N GLU A 160 -11.23 -12.55 -22.56
CA GLU A 160 -10.25 -12.23 -21.56
C GLU A 160 -10.81 -11.19 -20.59
N LEU A 161 -10.23 -11.15 -19.40
CA LEU A 161 -10.49 -10.08 -18.44
C LEU A 161 -9.22 -9.52 -17.86
N VAL A 162 -9.16 -8.20 -17.86
CA VAL A 162 -8.05 -7.48 -17.27
C VAL A 162 -8.34 -7.19 -15.81
N LEU A 163 -7.43 -7.56 -14.93
CA LEU A 163 -7.47 -7.14 -13.53
C LEU A 163 -7.32 -5.64 -13.41
N PHE A 164 -8.25 -5.03 -12.66
CA PHE A 164 -8.12 -3.65 -12.24
C PHE A 164 -7.67 -3.63 -10.79
N GLY A 165 -6.66 -2.87 -10.47
CA GLY A 165 -6.19 -2.67 -9.10
C GLY A 165 -7.20 -1.95 -8.22
N SER A 166 -8.44 -2.37 -8.21
CA SER A 166 -9.49 -1.76 -7.40
C SER A 166 -10.35 -2.81 -6.75
N TYR A 167 -10.73 -2.55 -5.51
CA TYR A 167 -11.75 -3.32 -4.82
C TYR A 167 -13.13 -3.06 -5.40
N PRO A 168 -14.12 -3.95 -5.17
CA PRO A 168 -15.51 -3.67 -5.45
C PRO A 168 -15.94 -2.34 -4.83
N PHE A 169 -16.80 -1.58 -5.52
CA PHE A 169 -17.18 -0.24 -5.03
C PHE A 169 -18.13 -0.26 -3.84
N ASP A 170 -18.77 -1.38 -3.57
CA ASP A 170 -19.68 -1.64 -2.47
C ASP A 170 -18.98 -2.20 -1.22
N CYS A 171 -17.69 -2.42 -1.27
CA CYS A 171 -16.93 -2.94 -0.14
C CYS A 171 -16.14 -1.87 0.60
N ALA A 172 -15.88 -2.11 1.88
CA ALA A 172 -14.99 -1.30 2.70
C ALA A 172 -13.53 -1.61 2.38
N LYS A 173 -13.00 -0.97 1.34
CA LYS A 173 -11.67 -1.26 0.75
C LYS A 173 -10.55 -1.36 1.78
N LYS A 174 -10.47 -0.39 2.68
CA LYS A 174 -9.44 -0.36 3.74
C LYS A 174 -9.59 -1.52 4.71
N MET A 175 -10.83 -1.91 5.01
CA MET A 175 -11.13 -3.02 5.90
C MET A 175 -10.73 -4.37 5.28
N ILE A 176 -10.98 -4.58 3.99
CA ILE A 176 -10.56 -5.82 3.30
C ILE A 176 -9.05 -5.99 3.35
N LEU A 177 -8.31 -4.92 3.07
CA LEU A 177 -6.86 -4.94 3.12
C LEU A 177 -6.34 -5.19 4.53
N TRP A 178 -6.89 -4.47 5.51
CA TRP A 178 -6.55 -4.69 6.91
C TRP A 178 -6.85 -6.11 7.38
N ASN A 179 -8.01 -6.68 7.03
CA ASN A 179 -8.35 -8.07 7.35
C ASN A 179 -7.33 -9.06 6.78
N LYS A 180 -6.87 -8.82 5.53
CA LYS A 180 -5.83 -9.66 4.92
C LYS A 180 -4.54 -9.60 5.72
N ILE A 181 -4.06 -8.40 6.06
CA ILE A 181 -2.81 -8.19 6.79
C ILE A 181 -2.93 -8.69 8.23
N SER A 182 -4.04 -8.43 8.92
CA SER A 182 -4.24 -8.91 10.29
C SER A 182 -4.32 -10.42 10.38
N GLY A 183 -4.81 -11.10 9.33
CA GLY A 183 -4.76 -12.54 9.22
C GLY A 183 -3.38 -13.12 8.90
N MET A 184 -2.50 -12.30 8.32
CA MET A 184 -1.11 -12.69 8.03
C MET A 184 -0.15 -12.49 9.21
N TYR A 185 -0.43 -11.55 10.09
CA TYR A 185 0.48 -11.13 11.16
C TYR A 185 -0.29 -11.03 12.48
N GLU A 186 -0.31 -12.11 13.25
CA GLU A 186 -1.06 -12.20 14.51
C GLU A 186 -0.52 -11.29 15.64
N ASN A 187 0.77 -10.93 15.58
CA ASN A 187 1.44 -10.21 16.65
C ASN A 187 1.38 -8.68 16.53
N ILE A 188 0.59 -8.15 15.60
CA ILE A 188 0.45 -6.70 15.47
C ILE A 188 -0.53 -6.18 16.53
N GLN A 189 -0.08 -5.21 17.31
CA GLN A 189 -0.94 -4.48 18.25
C GLN A 189 -1.68 -3.37 17.52
N TRP A 190 -2.85 -3.71 16.99
CA TRP A 190 -3.71 -2.76 16.31
C TRP A 190 -4.31 -1.75 17.29
N LEU A 191 -4.55 -0.54 16.81
CA LEU A 191 -5.11 0.54 17.61
C LEU A 191 -6.63 0.52 17.56
N TYR A 192 -7.25 0.59 18.72
CA TYR A 192 -8.69 0.73 18.89
C TYR A 192 -9.00 2.03 19.61
N ASP A 193 -10.18 2.57 19.36
CA ASP A 193 -10.69 3.71 20.09
C ASP A 193 -11.36 3.26 21.41
N LYS A 194 -11.97 4.23 22.12
CA LYS A 194 -12.68 3.96 23.40
C LYS A 194 -13.95 3.12 23.25
N ASN A 195 -14.43 2.89 22.02
CA ASN A 195 -15.62 2.10 21.72
C ASN A 195 -15.23 0.75 21.08
N ASP A 196 -13.95 0.35 21.15
CA ASP A 196 -13.38 -0.83 20.50
C ASP A 196 -13.49 -0.82 18.96
N GLU A 197 -13.60 0.38 18.36
CA GLU A 197 -13.56 0.52 16.91
C GLU A 197 -12.12 0.75 16.42
N LEU A 198 -11.79 0.13 15.27
CA LEU A 198 -10.48 0.29 14.63
C LEU A 198 -10.19 1.74 14.28
N LYS A 199 -9.06 2.26 14.75
CA LYS A 199 -8.61 3.59 14.36
C LYS A 199 -8.12 3.62 12.91
N THR A 200 -8.34 4.74 12.24
CA THR A 200 -7.99 4.94 10.84
C THR A 200 -6.49 4.84 10.56
N GLU A 201 -5.65 5.12 11.55
CA GLU A 201 -4.20 5.00 11.50
C GLU A 201 -3.70 3.59 11.18
N ASN A 202 -4.48 2.57 11.57
CA ASN A 202 -4.19 1.18 11.21
C ASN A 202 -4.21 0.94 9.70
N PHE A 203 -5.08 1.64 8.99
CA PHE A 203 -5.19 1.51 7.54
C PHE A 203 -3.99 2.14 6.82
N ASP A 204 -3.54 3.30 7.28
CA ASP A 204 -2.36 3.97 6.70
C ASP A 204 -1.09 3.11 6.97
N ALA A 205 -0.98 2.53 8.17
CA ALA A 205 0.08 1.57 8.49
C ALA A 205 0.01 0.31 7.60
N SER A 206 -1.18 -0.22 7.34
CA SER A 206 -1.38 -1.36 6.44
C SER A 206 -1.01 -1.01 4.99
N ASP A 207 -1.41 0.16 4.48
CA ASP A 207 -1.08 0.60 3.13
C ASP A 207 0.45 0.75 2.96
N SER A 208 1.20 1.22 3.98
CA SER A 208 2.67 1.26 3.95
C SER A 208 3.32 -0.12 3.78
N LEU A 209 2.79 -1.15 4.45
CA LEU A 209 3.26 -2.52 4.29
C LEU A 209 2.98 -3.07 2.90
N VAL A 210 1.79 -2.79 2.35
CA VAL A 210 1.41 -3.19 1.00
C VAL A 210 2.36 -2.60 -0.05
N CYS A 211 2.83 -1.36 0.14
CA CYS A 211 3.82 -0.76 -0.75
C CYS A 211 5.12 -1.59 -0.79
N VAL A 212 5.62 -2.05 0.35
CA VAL A 212 6.83 -2.89 0.41
C VAL A 212 6.59 -4.24 -0.23
N LEU A 213 5.53 -4.94 0.15
CA LEU A 213 5.22 -6.27 -0.39
C LEU A 213 4.99 -6.20 -1.91
N GLY A 214 4.25 -5.19 -2.37
CA GLY A 214 4.01 -4.95 -3.79
C GLY A 214 5.28 -4.66 -4.57
N GLN A 215 6.17 -3.83 -4.04
CA GLN A 215 7.44 -3.52 -4.68
C GLN A 215 8.35 -4.74 -4.79
N LEU A 216 8.48 -5.54 -3.72
CA LEU A 216 9.25 -6.78 -3.74
C LEU A 216 8.72 -7.78 -4.77
N SER A 217 7.41 -7.97 -4.80
CA SER A 217 6.76 -8.84 -5.79
C SER A 217 6.95 -8.32 -7.21
N LYS A 218 6.82 -7.00 -7.42
CA LYS A 218 7.05 -6.36 -8.72
C LYS A 218 8.50 -6.56 -9.20
N GLU A 219 9.48 -6.39 -8.33
CA GLU A 219 10.90 -6.64 -8.64
C GLU A 219 11.17 -8.10 -9.01
N LYS A 220 10.52 -9.05 -8.31
CA LYS A 220 10.70 -10.49 -8.54
C LYS A 220 10.07 -10.98 -9.83
N TYR A 221 8.88 -10.52 -10.12
CA TYR A 221 8.08 -11.02 -11.25
C TYR A 221 8.12 -10.08 -12.45
N LYS A 222 8.79 -8.92 -12.33
CA LYS A 222 8.80 -7.85 -13.32
C LYS A 222 7.35 -7.53 -13.71
N ASP A 223 7.03 -7.25 -14.93
CA ASP A 223 5.65 -6.94 -15.32
C ASP A 223 4.82 -8.18 -15.74
N ASP A 224 5.31 -9.39 -15.44
CA ASP A 224 4.77 -10.65 -15.95
C ASP A 224 3.62 -11.26 -15.15
N ILE A 225 3.06 -10.55 -14.17
CA ILE A 225 1.85 -11.06 -13.50
C ILE A 225 0.71 -11.14 -14.51
N PRO A 226 0.21 -12.36 -14.80
CA PRO A 226 -0.91 -12.50 -15.70
C PRO A 226 -2.13 -11.78 -15.12
N THR A 227 -2.59 -10.81 -15.84
CA THR A 227 -3.74 -9.98 -15.47
C THR A 227 -4.99 -10.38 -16.26
N ILE A 228 -5.00 -11.57 -16.82
CA ILE A 228 -6.02 -12.03 -17.75
C ILE A 228 -6.78 -13.20 -17.14
N ILE A 229 -8.08 -13.05 -17.05
CA ILE A 229 -9.02 -14.08 -16.62
C ILE A 229 -9.97 -14.37 -17.78
N SER A 230 -10.41 -15.61 -17.94
CA SER A 230 -11.34 -15.95 -19.00
C SER A 230 -12.68 -15.25 -18.83
N SER A 231 -13.32 -14.90 -19.93
CA SER A 231 -14.62 -14.24 -19.91
C SER A 231 -15.76 -15.15 -19.44
N GLU A 232 -15.56 -16.47 -19.42
CA GLU A 232 -16.52 -17.42 -18.86
C GLU A 232 -16.62 -17.31 -17.34
N GLU A 233 -15.49 -17.12 -16.66
CA GLU A 233 -15.46 -16.89 -15.21
C GLU A 233 -16.24 -15.63 -14.82
N ILE A 234 -16.25 -14.62 -15.71
CA ILE A 234 -17.02 -13.39 -15.47
C ILE A 234 -18.51 -13.63 -15.65
N LYS A 235 -18.90 -14.31 -16.71
CA LYS A 235 -20.32 -14.56 -17.01
C LYS A 235 -20.99 -15.39 -15.92
N ASN A 236 -20.25 -16.32 -15.33
CA ASN A 236 -20.74 -17.22 -14.30
C ASN A 236 -20.71 -16.59 -12.89
N ASN A 237 -20.00 -15.51 -12.70
CA ASN A 237 -19.82 -14.88 -11.41
C ASN A 237 -20.54 -13.52 -11.40
N ASN A 238 -21.74 -13.48 -10.81
CA ASN A 238 -22.49 -12.24 -10.59
C ASN A 238 -21.81 -11.31 -9.57
N SER A 239 -20.72 -11.77 -8.95
CA SER A 239 -19.92 -11.02 -8.01
C SER A 239 -18.98 -10.05 -8.76
N LEU A 240 -18.74 -8.88 -8.19
CA LEU A 240 -17.74 -7.93 -8.65
C LEU A 240 -16.33 -8.33 -8.24
N ILE A 241 -16.21 -9.35 -7.39
CA ILE A 241 -14.95 -9.94 -6.95
C ILE A 241 -14.80 -11.26 -7.71
N ILE A 242 -13.69 -11.41 -8.39
CA ILE A 242 -13.34 -12.64 -9.06
C ILE A 242 -12.22 -13.29 -8.27
N ASN A 243 -12.53 -14.46 -7.71
CA ASN A 243 -11.52 -15.35 -7.18
C ASN A 243 -10.88 -16.08 -8.37
N TYR A 244 -9.61 -15.82 -8.63
CA TYR A 244 -8.93 -16.47 -9.72
C TYR A 244 -7.96 -17.53 -9.24
N ASN A 245 -7.99 -18.65 -9.93
CA ASN A 245 -6.93 -19.65 -9.95
C ASN A 245 -6.02 -19.37 -11.15
N ILE A 246 -5.23 -18.33 -11.08
CA ILE A 246 -4.15 -18.16 -12.03
C ILE A 246 -2.93 -18.82 -11.41
N LYS A 247 -2.40 -19.86 -12.05
CA LYS A 247 -1.20 -20.60 -11.56
C LYS A 247 -0.04 -19.70 -11.12
N PHE A 248 0.04 -18.52 -11.67
CA PHE A 248 1.07 -17.54 -11.37
C PHE A 248 0.74 -16.73 -10.11
N CYS A 249 -0.51 -16.46 -9.85
CA CYS A 249 -0.96 -15.81 -8.61
C CYS A 249 -0.86 -16.76 -7.43
N ASP A 250 -1.05 -18.07 -7.63
CA ASP A 250 -0.86 -19.06 -6.58
C ASP A 250 0.53 -18.99 -5.96
N GLN A 251 1.55 -18.71 -6.76
CA GLN A 251 2.92 -18.55 -6.24
C GLN A 251 3.09 -17.27 -5.41
N ILE A 252 2.38 -16.20 -5.76
CA ILE A 252 2.43 -14.94 -4.99
C ILE A 252 1.57 -15.06 -3.74
N ILE A 253 0.38 -15.65 -3.87
CA ILE A 253 -0.55 -15.90 -2.76
C ILE A 253 0.09 -16.87 -1.77
N ASN A 254 0.64 -17.98 -2.24
CA ASN A 254 1.33 -18.94 -1.40
C ASN A 254 2.56 -18.32 -0.72
N LYS A 255 3.30 -17.45 -1.41
CA LYS A 255 4.42 -16.73 -0.78
C LYS A 255 3.97 -15.66 0.21
N SER A 256 2.83 -15.03 -0.03
CA SER A 256 2.21 -14.12 0.94
C SER A 256 1.73 -14.88 2.19
N ILE A 257 1.27 -16.12 2.03
CA ILE A 257 0.84 -17.02 3.11
C ILE A 257 2.05 -17.67 3.81
N GLU A 258 3.11 -18.02 3.07
CA GLU A 258 4.36 -18.54 3.64
C GLU A 258 5.15 -17.52 4.48
N ILE A 259 4.77 -16.25 4.43
CA ILE A 259 5.30 -15.22 5.34
C ILE A 259 4.73 -15.38 6.76
N ILE A 260 3.65 -16.15 6.93
CA ILE A 260 2.94 -16.34 8.19
C ILE A 260 3.54 -17.51 9.01
N GLU A 261 4.21 -18.44 8.39
CA GLU A 261 4.93 -19.54 9.05
C GLU A 261 6.42 -19.18 9.25
#